data_b2274abd4eac57d04042f88b2f1c8fe7
#
_entry.id   b2274abd4eac57d04042f88b2f1c8fe7
#
_cell.length_a   1.000
_cell.length_b   1.000
_cell.length_c   1.000
_cell.angle_alpha   90.00
_cell.angle_beta   90.00
_cell.angle_gamma   90.00
#
_symmetry.space_group_name_H-M   'P 1'
#
loop_
_entity.id
_entity.type
_entity.pdbx_description
1 polymer ?
#
loop_
_entity_poly.entity_id
_entity_poly.type
_entity_poly.pdbx_seq_one_letter_code
_entity_poly.pdbx_strand_id
1 'polypeptide(L)'
;MRPERIFRLCVRIFLFILASSMSLVSFLGGYSAALILTNEANIDIDVDYEGNPFLNPTDFEIDIEFEINNMGYFDLEDLEVELKLTFVYDWKNKTGNGINVSTEVKIYEDEKSFATIPAGERKKFKITIDKDNIEYVNFTEILLNIDPTRDPVFDFIAKELEISAKYSLGLISFKAEIEDMDLGGFEEVIWKNEFY
;
A
#
# COMPACT_ATOMS: atom_id res chain seq x y z
N MET A 1 28.26 -23.06 -51.77
CA MET A 1 28.24 -23.18 -50.29
C MET A 1 27.32 -24.34 -49.94
N ARG A 2 27.71 -25.18 -48.97
CA ARG A 2 26.83 -26.29 -48.55
C ARG A 2 25.61 -25.72 -47.82
N PRO A 3 24.38 -26.07 -48.18
CA PRO A 3 23.12 -25.50 -47.61
C PRO A 3 23.06 -25.62 -46.08
N GLU A 4 23.64 -26.66 -45.50
CA GLU A 4 23.73 -26.89 -44.08
C GLU A 4 24.49 -25.79 -43.31
N ARG A 5 25.54 -25.20 -43.94
CA ARG A 5 26.30 -24.11 -43.32
C ARG A 5 25.52 -22.81 -43.27
N ILE A 6 24.74 -22.54 -44.33
CA ILE A 6 23.88 -21.38 -44.41
C ILE A 6 22.78 -21.48 -43.35
N PHE A 7 22.13 -22.66 -43.27
CA PHE A 7 21.09 -22.89 -42.28
C PHE A 7 21.61 -22.71 -40.86
N ARG A 8 22.76 -23.28 -40.49
CA ARG A 8 23.38 -23.11 -39.16
C ARG A 8 23.70 -21.64 -38.86
N LEU A 9 24.17 -20.90 -39.89
CA LEU A 9 24.43 -19.46 -39.74
C LEU A 9 23.14 -18.69 -39.46
N CYS A 10 22.06 -18.94 -40.23
CA CYS A 10 20.77 -18.30 -40.03
C CYS A 10 20.19 -18.58 -38.64
N VAL A 11 20.28 -19.82 -38.15
CA VAL A 11 19.83 -20.17 -36.80
C VAL A 11 20.63 -19.42 -35.72
N ARG A 12 21.94 -19.32 -35.87
CA ARG A 12 22.78 -18.58 -34.92
C ARG A 12 22.46 -17.08 -34.90
N ILE A 13 22.25 -16.47 -36.05
CA ILE A 13 21.87 -15.07 -36.15
C ILE A 13 20.50 -14.87 -35.51
N PHE A 14 19.53 -15.73 -35.80
CA PHE A 14 18.20 -15.67 -35.20
C PHE A 14 18.26 -15.78 -33.68
N LEU A 15 19.00 -16.76 -33.14
CA LEU A 15 19.16 -16.91 -31.68
C LEU A 15 19.86 -15.72 -31.04
N PHE A 16 20.86 -15.14 -31.73
CA PHE A 16 21.56 -13.93 -31.27
C PHE A 16 20.60 -12.73 -31.21
N ILE A 17 19.80 -12.52 -32.25
CA ILE A 17 18.78 -11.45 -32.28
C ILE A 17 17.77 -11.66 -31.17
N LEU A 18 17.26 -12.88 -30.98
CA LEU A 18 16.30 -13.22 -29.94
C LEU A 18 16.89 -12.96 -28.54
N ALA A 19 18.09 -13.45 -28.27
CA ALA A 19 18.75 -13.24 -26.99
C ALA A 19 19.02 -11.74 -26.70
N SER A 20 19.42 -10.98 -27.71
CA SER A 20 19.68 -9.54 -27.60
C SER A 20 18.38 -8.77 -27.34
N SER A 21 17.28 -9.14 -28.02
CA SER A 21 15.99 -8.50 -27.81
C SER A 21 15.44 -8.79 -26.40
N MET A 22 15.52 -10.02 -25.92
CA MET A 22 15.12 -10.38 -24.56
C MET A 22 15.94 -9.65 -23.50
N SER A 23 17.25 -9.55 -23.70
CA SER A 23 18.14 -8.80 -22.79
C SER A 23 17.77 -7.32 -22.73
N LEU A 24 17.47 -6.71 -23.88
CA LEU A 24 17.07 -5.31 -23.95
C LEU A 24 15.73 -5.08 -23.24
N VAL A 25 14.74 -5.94 -23.48
CA VAL A 25 13.43 -5.86 -22.82
C VAL A 25 13.57 -6.01 -21.31
N SER A 26 14.36 -6.98 -20.85
CA SER A 26 14.61 -7.18 -19.41
C SER A 26 15.33 -5.97 -18.78
N PHE A 27 16.31 -5.39 -19.47
CA PHE A 27 17.00 -4.19 -19.00
C PHE A 27 16.05 -3.00 -18.88
N LEU A 28 15.26 -2.73 -19.92
CA LEU A 28 14.30 -1.63 -19.91
C LEU A 28 13.18 -1.84 -18.86
N GLY A 29 12.73 -3.07 -18.65
CA GLY A 29 11.78 -3.39 -17.60
C GLY A 29 12.33 -3.16 -16.20
N GLY A 30 13.56 -3.63 -15.93
CA GLY A 30 14.25 -3.38 -14.65
C GLY A 30 14.51 -1.89 -14.41
N TYR A 31 14.87 -1.15 -15.46
CA TYR A 31 15.03 0.30 -15.39
C TYR A 31 13.68 1.01 -15.12
N SER A 32 12.59 0.53 -15.73
CA SER A 32 11.24 1.06 -15.48
C SER A 32 10.81 0.88 -14.02
N ALA A 33 11.04 -0.31 -13.45
CA ALA A 33 10.79 -0.56 -12.04
C ALA A 33 11.63 0.36 -11.13
N ALA A 34 12.92 0.53 -11.46
CA ALA A 34 13.80 1.43 -10.72
C ALA A 34 13.31 2.89 -10.76
N LEU A 35 12.81 3.37 -11.90
CA LEU A 35 12.27 4.74 -12.03
C LEU A 35 11.09 5.00 -11.09
N ILE A 36 10.22 4.01 -10.88
CA ILE A 36 9.09 4.16 -9.92
C ILE A 36 9.63 4.16 -8.49
N LEU A 37 10.46 3.18 -8.13
CA LEU A 37 10.90 2.97 -6.75
C LEU A 37 11.91 4.01 -6.23
N THR A 38 12.67 4.64 -7.12
CA THR A 38 13.70 5.61 -6.72
C THR A 38 13.20 7.03 -6.56
N ASN A 39 11.97 7.32 -6.97
CA ASN A 39 11.39 8.66 -6.87
C ASN A 39 10.07 8.59 -6.10
N GLU A 40 10.10 9.02 -4.85
CA GLU A 40 8.93 9.08 -3.95
C GLU A 40 7.73 9.83 -4.58
N ALA A 41 7.98 10.79 -5.48
CA ALA A 41 6.91 11.50 -6.19
C ALA A 41 6.13 10.63 -7.21
N ASN A 42 6.55 9.40 -7.46
CA ASN A 42 5.85 8.47 -8.36
C ASN A 42 4.85 7.57 -7.65
N ILE A 43 4.90 7.51 -6.32
CA ILE A 43 3.90 6.84 -5.50
C ILE A 43 3.48 7.86 -4.46
N ASP A 44 2.25 8.34 -4.57
CA ASP A 44 1.64 9.27 -3.61
C ASP A 44 0.50 8.55 -2.89
N ILE A 45 0.43 8.73 -1.59
CA ILE A 45 -0.56 8.07 -0.73
C ILE A 45 -1.24 9.15 0.08
N ASP A 46 -2.54 9.26 -0.08
CA ASP A 46 -3.39 10.20 0.66
C ASP A 46 -4.42 9.42 1.47
N VAL A 47 -4.69 9.86 2.69
CA VAL A 47 -5.61 9.20 3.60
C VAL A 47 -6.64 10.18 4.08
N ASP A 48 -7.90 9.87 3.84
CA ASP A 48 -9.03 10.66 4.28
C ASP A 48 -9.90 9.85 5.25
N TYR A 49 -10.45 10.53 6.25
CA TYR A 49 -11.27 9.93 7.29
C TYR A 49 -12.66 10.56 7.29
N GLU A 50 -13.69 9.74 7.13
CA GLU A 50 -15.07 10.17 7.30
C GLU A 50 -15.68 9.55 8.56
N GLY A 51 -16.42 10.38 9.32
CA GLY A 51 -17.07 9.94 10.55
C GLY A 51 -16.15 9.88 11.76
N ASN A 52 -16.75 9.50 12.91
CA ASN A 52 -16.03 9.28 14.16
C ASN A 52 -16.31 7.86 14.65
N PRO A 53 -15.33 6.99 14.70
CA PRO A 53 -15.53 5.59 15.07
C PRO A 53 -16.04 5.40 16.49
N PHE A 54 -15.83 6.38 17.37
CA PHE A 54 -16.23 6.32 18.77
C PHE A 54 -17.67 6.80 19.01
N LEU A 55 -18.17 7.71 18.16
CA LEU A 55 -19.54 8.21 18.24
C LEU A 55 -20.49 7.35 17.43
N ASN A 56 -20.13 7.01 16.24
CA ASN A 56 -20.94 6.19 15.34
C ASN A 56 -20.05 5.24 14.52
N PRO A 57 -19.73 4.06 15.06
CA PRO A 57 -18.86 3.11 14.38
C PRO A 57 -19.38 2.64 13.00
N THR A 58 -20.70 2.78 12.76
CA THR A 58 -21.30 2.35 11.49
C THR A 58 -21.11 3.35 10.35
N ASP A 59 -20.77 4.59 10.68
CA ASP A 59 -20.58 5.68 9.71
C ASP A 59 -19.08 6.02 9.53
N PHE A 60 -18.21 5.23 10.17
CA PHE A 60 -16.77 5.41 10.04
C PHE A 60 -16.26 4.78 8.76
N GLU A 61 -15.50 5.56 8.03
CA GLU A 61 -14.86 5.15 6.78
C GLU A 61 -13.43 5.71 6.70
N ILE A 62 -12.50 4.89 6.22
CA ILE A 62 -11.14 5.29 5.91
C ILE A 62 -10.95 5.11 4.42
N ASP A 63 -10.62 6.18 3.73
CA ASP A 63 -10.28 6.18 2.33
C ASP A 63 -8.78 6.34 2.14
N ILE A 64 -8.16 5.35 1.54
CA ILE A 64 -6.74 5.40 1.20
C ILE A 64 -6.63 5.49 -0.31
N GLU A 65 -6.20 6.66 -0.79
CA GLU A 65 -5.96 6.90 -2.21
C GLU A 65 -4.49 6.69 -2.55
N PHE A 66 -4.23 5.89 -3.57
CA PHE A 66 -2.90 5.66 -4.13
C PHE A 66 -2.84 6.28 -5.51
N GLU A 67 -1.88 7.15 -5.73
CA GLU A 67 -1.57 7.68 -7.05
C GLU A 67 -0.23 7.12 -7.52
N ILE A 68 -0.25 6.34 -8.60
CA ILE A 68 0.95 5.73 -9.18
C ILE A 68 1.22 6.33 -10.55
N ASN A 69 2.43 6.86 -10.72
CA ASN A 69 2.93 7.41 -11.96
C ASN A 69 3.86 6.40 -12.64
N ASN A 70 3.38 5.75 -13.71
CA ASN A 70 4.18 4.82 -14.48
C ASN A 70 5.14 5.57 -15.43
N MET A 71 6.29 5.98 -14.93
CA MET A 71 7.36 6.61 -15.73
C MET A 71 8.16 5.60 -16.58
N GLY A 72 7.74 4.33 -16.58
CA GLY A 72 8.42 3.25 -17.29
C GLY A 72 8.18 3.22 -18.79
N TYR A 73 8.90 2.32 -19.48
CA TYR A 73 8.80 2.09 -20.92
C TYR A 73 7.72 1.08 -21.31
N PHE A 74 7.16 0.37 -20.35
CA PHE A 74 6.14 -0.66 -20.54
C PHE A 74 4.96 -0.40 -19.63
N ASP A 75 3.85 -1.02 -19.96
CA ASP A 75 2.67 -1.01 -19.10
C ASP A 75 2.97 -1.72 -17.79
N LEU A 76 2.45 -1.19 -16.70
CA LEU A 76 2.49 -1.79 -15.37
C LEU A 76 1.28 -2.69 -15.22
N GLU A 77 1.51 -3.99 -15.28
CA GLU A 77 0.49 -5.04 -15.29
C GLU A 77 0.39 -5.71 -13.91
N ASP A 78 -0.71 -6.40 -13.65
CA ASP A 78 -0.96 -7.18 -12.44
C ASP A 78 -0.59 -6.37 -11.17
N LEU A 79 -1.12 -5.13 -11.08
CA LEU A 79 -0.93 -4.28 -9.92
C LEU A 79 -1.77 -4.82 -8.76
N GLU A 80 -1.10 -5.20 -7.69
CA GLU A 80 -1.69 -5.71 -6.46
C GLU A 80 -1.22 -4.84 -5.29
N VAL A 81 -2.14 -4.51 -4.40
CA VAL A 81 -1.86 -3.78 -3.17
C VAL A 81 -2.39 -4.58 -1.99
N GLU A 82 -1.48 -5.04 -1.16
CA GLU A 82 -1.79 -5.65 0.13
C GLU A 82 -1.65 -4.60 1.23
N LEU A 83 -2.69 -4.46 2.05
CA LEU A 83 -2.73 -3.49 3.14
C LEU A 83 -3.11 -4.18 4.44
N LYS A 84 -2.27 -3.97 5.46
CA LYS A 84 -2.55 -4.39 6.82
C LYS A 84 -2.60 -3.18 7.74
N LEU A 85 -3.78 -2.88 8.23
CA LEU A 85 -4.05 -1.73 9.09
C LEU A 85 -4.20 -2.15 10.54
N THR A 86 -3.49 -1.47 11.41
CA THR A 86 -3.52 -1.65 12.86
C THR A 86 -3.96 -0.36 13.52
N PHE A 87 -4.88 -0.49 14.43
CA PHE A 87 -5.27 0.59 15.33
C PHE A 87 -4.41 0.53 16.58
N VAL A 88 -3.78 1.64 16.91
CA VAL A 88 -2.92 1.79 18.08
C VAL A 88 -3.58 2.74 19.05
N TYR A 89 -3.71 2.36 20.31
CA TYR A 89 -4.11 3.28 21.35
C TYR A 89 -3.13 3.29 22.51
N ASP A 90 -2.78 4.50 22.91
CA ASP A 90 -1.88 4.77 24.00
C ASP A 90 -2.61 5.46 25.15
N TRP A 91 -2.14 5.20 26.37
CA TRP A 91 -2.60 5.86 27.55
C TRP A 91 -1.59 6.90 28.02
N LYS A 92 -1.94 8.19 27.97
CA LYS A 92 -1.15 9.20 28.65
C LYS A 92 -1.47 9.20 30.13
N ASN A 93 -0.50 8.88 30.98
CA ASN A 93 -0.69 9.02 32.41
C ASN A 93 -0.59 10.49 32.82
N LYS A 94 -1.67 11.07 33.37
CA LYS A 94 -1.75 12.46 33.81
C LYS A 94 -0.71 12.84 34.88
N THR A 95 -0.11 11.85 35.56
CA THR A 95 0.83 12.08 36.65
C THR A 95 2.30 12.14 36.23
N GLY A 96 2.61 12.02 34.93
CA GLY A 96 3.96 12.16 34.39
C GLY A 96 4.93 11.01 34.71
N ASN A 97 4.52 10.02 35.51
CA ASN A 97 5.33 8.85 35.86
C ASN A 97 4.79 7.55 35.22
N GLY A 98 4.02 7.65 34.18
CA GLY A 98 3.31 6.54 33.63
C GLY A 98 4.09 5.70 32.64
N ILE A 99 3.97 4.41 32.77
CA ILE A 99 4.25 3.44 31.71
C ILE A 99 3.17 3.65 30.65
N ASN A 100 3.54 4.12 29.48
CA ASN A 100 2.67 4.10 28.32
C ASN A 100 2.39 2.62 27.99
N VAL A 101 1.15 2.19 28.13
CA VAL A 101 0.74 0.88 27.66
C VAL A 101 0.14 1.11 26.30
N SER A 102 0.95 0.86 25.27
CA SER A 102 0.48 0.82 23.91
C SER A 102 -0.24 -0.51 23.65
N THR A 103 -1.40 -0.46 23.08
CA THR A 103 -2.11 -1.66 22.61
C THR A 103 -2.36 -1.53 21.13
N GLU A 104 -1.94 -2.54 20.39
CA GLU A 104 -2.10 -2.62 18.95
C GLU A 104 -3.14 -3.68 18.60
N VAL A 105 -4.08 -3.34 17.75
CA VAL A 105 -5.10 -4.27 17.28
C VAL A 105 -5.26 -4.16 15.78
N LYS A 106 -5.08 -5.28 15.10
CA LYS A 106 -5.34 -5.37 13.65
C LYS A 106 -6.82 -5.15 13.38
N ILE A 107 -7.14 -4.23 12.50
CA ILE A 107 -8.51 -3.88 12.13
C ILE A 107 -8.85 -4.16 10.67
N TYR A 108 -7.83 -4.32 9.81
CA TYR A 108 -8.02 -4.62 8.40
C TYR A 108 -6.80 -5.36 7.85
N GLU A 109 -7.05 -6.31 6.96
CA GLU A 109 -6.03 -7.00 6.16
C GLU A 109 -6.70 -7.53 4.90
N ASP A 110 -6.31 -7.00 3.77
CA ASP A 110 -6.85 -7.41 2.47
C ASP A 110 -5.85 -7.11 1.35
N GLU A 111 -5.97 -7.86 0.25
CA GLU A 111 -5.21 -7.70 -0.98
C GLU A 111 -6.16 -7.33 -2.12
N LYS A 112 -5.86 -6.25 -2.83
CA LYS A 112 -6.66 -5.77 -3.95
C LYS A 112 -5.85 -5.69 -5.24
N SER A 113 -6.42 -6.25 -6.30
CA SER A 113 -5.87 -6.14 -7.65
C SER A 113 -6.47 -4.94 -8.37
N PHE A 114 -5.64 -4.21 -9.09
CA PHE A 114 -6.02 -3.01 -9.81
C PHE A 114 -5.73 -3.12 -11.31
N ALA A 115 -6.34 -2.23 -12.07
CA ALA A 115 -6.18 -2.19 -13.52
C ALA A 115 -4.76 -1.78 -13.93
N THR A 116 -4.30 -2.29 -15.04
CA THR A 116 -3.03 -1.92 -15.71
C THR A 116 -2.87 -0.40 -15.84
N ILE A 117 -1.66 0.09 -15.60
CA ILE A 117 -1.26 1.48 -15.83
C ILE A 117 -0.39 1.54 -17.08
N PRO A 118 -0.86 2.14 -18.18
CA PRO A 118 -0.06 2.31 -19.38
C PRO A 118 1.23 3.08 -19.15
N ALA A 119 2.23 2.83 -20.00
CA ALA A 119 3.50 3.53 -19.96
C ALA A 119 3.31 5.05 -20.10
N GLY A 120 3.92 5.82 -19.20
CA GLY A 120 3.83 7.27 -19.16
C GLY A 120 2.52 7.83 -18.59
N GLU A 121 1.62 6.99 -18.10
CA GLU A 121 0.37 7.42 -17.49
C GLU A 121 0.46 7.42 -15.96
N ARG A 122 -0.43 8.23 -15.37
CA ARG A 122 -0.66 8.33 -13.93
C ARG A 122 -2.08 7.90 -13.62
N LYS A 123 -2.26 7.04 -12.62
CA LYS A 123 -3.59 6.57 -12.20
C LYS A 123 -3.75 6.64 -10.69
N LYS A 124 -4.97 6.97 -10.29
CA LYS A 124 -5.43 6.91 -8.91
C LYS A 124 -6.23 5.64 -8.67
N PHE A 125 -6.02 5.06 -7.52
CA PHE A 125 -6.74 3.91 -7.01
C PHE A 125 -7.17 4.20 -5.58
N LYS A 126 -8.26 3.62 -5.14
CA LYS A 126 -8.82 3.86 -3.82
C LYS A 126 -9.11 2.53 -3.12
N ILE A 127 -8.71 2.45 -1.87
CA ILE A 127 -9.13 1.39 -0.94
C ILE A 127 -9.99 2.06 0.12
N THR A 128 -11.25 1.65 0.19
CA THR A 128 -12.19 2.09 1.23
C THR A 128 -12.29 1.02 2.30
N ILE A 129 -12.10 1.40 3.54
CA ILE A 129 -12.26 0.57 4.72
C ILE A 129 -13.45 1.10 5.51
N ASP A 130 -14.51 0.32 5.57
CA ASP A 130 -15.77 0.67 6.17
C ASP A 130 -16.27 -0.45 7.10
N LYS A 131 -17.49 -0.30 7.63
CA LYS A 131 -18.13 -1.27 8.50
C LYS A 131 -18.25 -2.69 7.94
N ASP A 132 -18.21 -2.83 6.59
CA ASP A 132 -18.46 -4.11 5.93
C ASP A 132 -17.17 -4.93 5.78
N ASN A 133 -16.00 -4.27 5.84
CA ASN A 133 -14.69 -4.91 5.67
C ASN A 133 -13.71 -4.70 6.85
N ILE A 134 -14.03 -3.85 7.81
CA ILE A 134 -13.24 -3.71 9.04
C ILE A 134 -13.44 -4.92 9.97
N GLU A 135 -12.39 -5.37 10.64
CA GLU A 135 -12.50 -6.39 11.69
C GLU A 135 -13.21 -5.83 12.93
N TYR A 136 -14.52 -5.68 12.84
CA TYR A 136 -15.37 -4.95 13.78
C TYR A 136 -15.34 -5.49 15.20
N VAL A 137 -15.13 -6.80 15.37
CA VAL A 137 -15.05 -7.44 16.71
C VAL A 137 -13.85 -6.88 17.47
N ASN A 138 -12.70 -6.78 16.82
CA ASN A 138 -11.48 -6.26 17.42
C ASN A 138 -11.62 -4.78 17.75
N PHE A 139 -12.24 -4.02 16.86
CA PHE A 139 -12.45 -2.58 17.05
C PHE A 139 -13.43 -2.29 18.21
N THR A 140 -14.54 -3.01 18.32
CA THR A 140 -15.49 -2.86 19.41
C THR A 140 -14.92 -3.29 20.77
N GLU A 141 -14.07 -4.29 20.80
CA GLU A 141 -13.37 -4.71 22.02
C GLU A 141 -12.48 -3.59 22.58
N ILE A 142 -11.79 -2.86 21.71
CA ILE A 142 -11.02 -1.67 22.11
C ILE A 142 -11.93 -0.62 22.72
N LEU A 143 -13.04 -0.27 22.04
CA LEU A 143 -13.97 0.75 22.50
C LEU A 143 -14.54 0.45 23.89
N LEU A 144 -14.82 -0.83 24.18
CA LEU A 144 -15.32 -1.28 25.48
C LEU A 144 -14.26 -1.23 26.59
N ASN A 145 -12.98 -1.27 26.22
CA ASN A 145 -11.87 -1.28 27.17
C ASN A 145 -11.25 0.11 27.39
N ILE A 146 -11.74 1.15 26.71
CA ILE A 146 -11.28 2.51 26.92
C ILE A 146 -11.66 2.99 28.33
N ASP A 147 -10.67 3.42 29.09
CA ASP A 147 -10.88 4.06 30.40
C ASP A 147 -11.10 5.57 30.21
N PRO A 148 -12.33 6.08 30.36
CA PRO A 148 -12.63 7.49 30.13
C PRO A 148 -11.95 8.44 31.13
N THR A 149 -11.34 7.91 32.20
CA THR A 149 -10.61 8.72 33.17
C THR A 149 -9.19 9.07 32.73
N ARG A 150 -8.70 8.45 31.65
CA ARG A 150 -7.39 8.68 31.03
C ARG A 150 -7.56 9.50 29.77
N ASP A 151 -6.50 10.15 29.30
CA ASP A 151 -6.48 10.82 28.01
C ASP A 151 -5.93 9.84 26.95
N PRO A 152 -6.80 9.12 26.23
CA PRO A 152 -6.36 8.18 25.22
C PRO A 152 -5.83 8.94 23.98
N VAL A 153 -4.81 8.38 23.36
CA VAL A 153 -4.29 8.81 22.07
C VAL A 153 -4.52 7.66 21.10
N PHE A 154 -5.09 7.97 19.95
CA PHE A 154 -5.44 6.98 18.94
C PHE A 154 -4.72 7.29 17.65
N ASP A 155 -4.08 6.27 17.09
CA ASP A 155 -3.40 6.35 15.82
C ASP A 155 -3.76 5.15 14.94
N PHE A 156 -3.79 5.37 13.64
CA PHE A 156 -3.87 4.31 12.64
C PHE A 156 -2.51 4.12 12.01
N ILE A 157 -2.01 2.91 12.05
CA ILE A 157 -0.71 2.56 11.47
C ILE A 157 -0.91 1.47 10.43
N ALA A 158 -0.50 1.75 9.19
CA ALA A 158 -0.33 0.70 8.20
C ALA A 158 0.94 -0.08 8.56
N LYS A 159 0.77 -1.23 9.19
CA LYS A 159 1.89 -2.10 9.60
C LYS A 159 2.62 -2.66 8.39
N GLU A 160 1.89 -2.93 7.33
CA GLU A 160 2.41 -3.46 6.10
C GLU A 160 1.58 -2.91 4.95
N LEU A 161 2.22 -2.18 4.08
CA LEU A 161 1.69 -1.75 2.79
C LEU A 161 2.63 -2.29 1.72
N GLU A 162 2.15 -3.30 1.00
CA GLU A 162 2.88 -3.91 -0.09
C GLU A 162 2.25 -3.54 -1.42
N ILE A 163 3.06 -3.02 -2.34
CA ILE A 163 2.67 -2.74 -3.70
C ILE A 163 3.50 -3.63 -4.61
N SER A 164 2.86 -4.55 -5.29
CA SER A 164 3.50 -5.43 -6.27
C SER A 164 2.94 -5.23 -7.67
N ALA A 165 3.78 -5.37 -8.67
CA ALA A 165 3.37 -5.30 -10.07
C ALA A 165 4.37 -5.94 -11.01
N LYS A 166 3.97 -6.08 -12.29
CA LYS A 166 4.77 -6.70 -13.33
C LYS A 166 4.98 -5.77 -14.52
N TYR A 167 6.15 -5.85 -15.11
CA TYR A 167 6.52 -5.19 -16.34
C TYR A 167 6.87 -6.17 -17.46
N SER A 168 6.81 -5.69 -18.70
CA SER A 168 7.30 -6.42 -19.86
C SER A 168 6.65 -7.80 -20.02
N LEU A 169 5.34 -7.84 -20.04
CA LEU A 169 4.54 -9.08 -20.18
C LEU A 169 4.86 -10.10 -19.05
N GLY A 170 5.06 -9.62 -17.84
CA GLY A 170 5.34 -10.46 -16.68
C GLY A 170 6.78 -10.98 -16.57
N LEU A 171 7.70 -10.48 -17.40
CA LEU A 171 9.12 -10.89 -17.34
C LEU A 171 9.86 -10.30 -16.15
N ILE A 172 9.38 -9.18 -15.63
CA ILE A 172 9.98 -8.48 -14.48
C ILE A 172 8.87 -8.14 -13.49
N SER A 173 9.01 -8.63 -12.28
CA SER A 173 8.18 -8.24 -11.15
C SER A 173 8.97 -7.34 -10.20
N PHE A 174 8.31 -6.41 -9.57
CA PHE A 174 8.84 -5.67 -8.45
C PHE A 174 7.85 -5.66 -7.28
N LYS A 175 8.39 -5.41 -6.12
CA LYS A 175 7.66 -5.28 -4.88
C LYS A 175 8.20 -4.06 -4.14
N ALA A 176 7.32 -3.18 -3.72
CA ALA A 176 7.61 -2.11 -2.79
C ALA A 176 6.89 -2.40 -1.49
N GLU A 177 7.60 -2.33 -0.39
CA GLU A 177 7.08 -2.60 0.94
C GLU A 177 7.36 -1.39 1.82
N ILE A 178 6.33 -0.90 2.49
CA ILE A 178 6.39 0.20 3.44
C ILE A 178 5.88 -0.35 4.77
N GLU A 179 6.74 -0.34 5.77
CA GLU A 179 6.40 -0.80 7.11
C GLU A 179 6.13 0.38 8.04
N ASP A 180 5.24 0.18 8.99
CA ASP A 180 4.91 1.12 10.07
C ASP A 180 4.62 2.57 9.59
N MET A 181 3.87 2.70 8.49
CA MET A 181 3.46 4.00 7.99
C MET A 181 2.37 4.59 8.90
N ASP A 182 2.66 5.74 9.49
CA ASP A 182 1.69 6.50 10.28
C ASP A 182 0.66 7.13 9.33
N LEU A 183 -0.59 6.75 9.48
CA LEU A 183 -1.70 7.29 8.71
C LEU A 183 -2.39 8.47 9.42
N GLY A 184 -1.93 8.79 10.63
CA GLY A 184 -2.55 9.80 11.48
C GLY A 184 -3.56 9.22 12.45
N GLY A 185 -4.07 10.07 13.31
CA GLY A 185 -4.96 9.68 14.38
C GLY A 185 -5.98 10.76 14.73
N PHE A 186 -6.78 10.49 15.75
CA PHE A 186 -7.73 11.45 16.28
C PHE A 186 -7.09 12.23 17.43
N GLU A 187 -6.96 13.55 17.26
CA GLU A 187 -6.48 14.41 18.34
C GLU A 187 -7.48 14.53 19.50
N GLU A 188 -6.96 14.84 20.69
CA GLU A 188 -7.65 15.00 22.00
C GLU A 188 -8.96 15.82 21.97
N VAL A 189 -9.22 16.60 20.92
CA VAL A 189 -10.29 17.59 20.85
C VAL A 189 -11.68 16.96 20.85
N ILE A 190 -11.80 15.73 20.38
CA ILE A 190 -13.11 15.07 20.20
C ILE A 190 -13.73 14.62 21.52
N TRP A 191 -12.92 14.26 22.51
CA TRP A 191 -13.40 13.74 23.79
C TRP A 191 -13.82 14.82 24.79
N LYS A 192 -13.29 16.05 24.68
CA LYS A 192 -13.53 17.10 25.68
C LYS A 192 -14.87 17.81 25.54
N ASN A 193 -15.55 17.71 24.40
CA ASN A 193 -16.72 18.54 24.11
C ASN A 193 -18.07 17.83 24.11
N GLU A 194 -18.12 16.49 24.21
CA GLU A 194 -19.38 15.77 24.02
C GLU A 194 -19.85 14.92 25.25
N PHE A 195 -19.05 14.83 26.30
CA PHE A 195 -19.35 14.06 27.50
C PHE A 195 -19.56 14.92 28.80
N TYR A 196 -19.79 16.23 28.63
CA TYR A 196 -20.20 17.10 29.76
C TYR A 196 -21.53 17.77 29.50
#